data_80faed355572caf9d0ed932d5b8a6ef1
#
_entry.id   80faed355572caf9d0ed932d5b8a6ef1
#
_cell.length_a   1.000
_cell.length_b   1.000
_cell.length_c   1.000
_cell.angle_alpha   90.00
_cell.angle_beta   90.00
_cell.angle_gamma   90.00
#
_symmetry.space_group_name_H-M   'P 1'
#
loop_
_entity.id
_entity.type
_entity.pdbx_description
1 polymer ?
#
loop_
_entity_poly.entity_id
_entity_poly.type
_entity_poly.pdbx_seq_one_letter_code
_entity_poly.pdbx_strand_id
1 'polypeptide(L)'
;MYAKNSFFHLSSKALWSLVLVAALGFSACSDDDDDQPKQEVNEEISGAYFLNYGSYGNGGASITRYDFRKNQLTNKYFEAQNPQMTINSNIQYGAAYKDTIYLMGNSADELISVDRHFKPTGNAVREGIEKPRFFVGQGDYLYISCWGANPDWSEMPDSYIAVYNTKTRKVEDKIALPGGPEGLALAKGKLYAALNYKAQVAVIDLSTEAITYIDLPAVSSYFVSDANENLYLALVSTYGDPSDASGLAYINTTSDELEDNFVLEGVSTSYTSILTANSDASTLYLTAAAWEEAGDGNWVQKGAIYSFDTESGVFEEFVTGLTGAQGVSVNPTNNDVYILLGASATEAGSVSIYNAEGVHQKDLSVGISPYWTLFLD
;
A
#
# COMPACT_ATOMS: atom_id res chain seq x y z
N MET A 1 -24.29 -9.85 63.62
CA MET A 1 -24.16 -8.92 64.75
C MET A 1 -23.89 -7.53 64.19
N TYR A 2 -24.90 -6.73 64.26
CA TYR A 2 -25.00 -5.32 64.68
C TYR A 2 -23.98 -4.37 64.05
N ALA A 3 -24.40 -3.47 63.18
CA ALA A 3 -25.18 -2.23 63.39
C ALA A 3 -24.22 -1.06 63.67
N LYS A 4 -24.37 0.10 63.18
CA LYS A 4 -25.36 1.08 62.80
C LYS A 4 -24.71 2.45 62.73
N ASN A 5 -25.12 3.27 61.79
CA ASN A 5 -25.49 4.70 61.89
C ASN A 5 -24.43 5.69 62.44
N SER A 6 -24.38 6.94 62.00
CA SER A 6 -25.40 7.94 61.65
C SER A 6 -24.72 9.25 61.22
N PHE A 7 -25.23 9.97 60.24
CA PHE A 7 -25.81 11.32 60.23
C PHE A 7 -25.14 12.42 61.10
N PHE A 8 -24.92 13.58 60.48
CA PHE A 8 -25.39 14.94 60.82
C PHE A 8 -24.78 15.94 59.83
N HIS A 9 -25.47 16.60 59.04
CA HIS A 9 -26.43 17.72 58.97
C HIS A 9 -25.91 19.11 59.41
N LEU A 10 -26.30 20.06 58.56
CA LEU A 10 -26.58 21.53 58.71
C LEU A 10 -25.33 22.47 58.81
N SER A 11 -25.36 23.70 58.35
CA SER A 11 -26.29 24.59 57.62
C SER A 11 -25.58 25.93 57.37
N SER A 12 -25.78 26.55 56.27
CA SER A 12 -26.48 27.77 55.93
C SER A 12 -25.81 29.15 56.14
N LYS A 13 -26.18 30.03 55.21
CA LYS A 13 -26.37 31.48 55.14
C LYS A 13 -25.23 32.22 54.37
N ALA A 14 -25.40 32.65 53.15
CA ALA A 14 -26.19 33.80 52.65
C ALA A 14 -25.57 35.17 52.99
N LEU A 15 -25.17 35.92 51.93
CA LEU A 15 -25.57 37.31 51.74
C LEU A 15 -25.09 37.85 50.35
N TRP A 16 -25.99 38.19 49.57
CA TRP A 16 -26.27 39.28 48.65
C TRP A 16 -25.17 40.28 48.35
N SER A 17 -24.94 40.56 47.07
CA SER A 17 -24.87 41.91 46.52
C SER A 17 -25.18 41.88 45.01
N LEU A 18 -26.26 42.57 44.66
CA LEU A 18 -26.70 42.93 43.33
C LEU A 18 -25.77 44.03 42.75
N VAL A 19 -25.34 43.87 41.48
CA VAL A 19 -25.16 44.99 40.59
C VAL A 19 -25.69 44.64 39.21
N LEU A 20 -26.66 45.41 38.80
CA LEU A 20 -27.32 45.49 37.51
C LEU A 20 -26.42 46.32 36.57
N VAL A 21 -26.23 45.92 35.29
CA VAL A 21 -26.26 46.83 34.14
C VAL A 21 -26.14 46.12 32.79
N ALA A 22 -27.14 46.38 31.97
CA ALA A 22 -27.18 46.53 30.50
C ALA A 22 -26.99 45.34 29.57
N ALA A 23 -28.12 44.98 28.98
CA ALA A 23 -28.26 44.23 27.76
C ALA A 23 -27.63 44.95 26.55
N LEU A 24 -26.80 44.24 25.80
CA LEU A 24 -26.67 44.46 24.36
C LEU A 24 -26.65 43.07 23.71
N GLY A 25 -27.67 42.83 22.90
CA GLY A 25 -27.81 41.59 22.16
C GLY A 25 -26.73 41.45 21.07
N PHE A 26 -26.11 40.32 21.07
CA PHE A 26 -25.53 39.74 19.86
C PHE A 26 -26.10 38.35 19.71
N SER A 27 -26.85 38.14 18.64
CA SER A 27 -27.22 36.84 18.15
C SER A 27 -25.94 36.09 17.77
N ALA A 28 -25.57 35.11 18.60
CA ALA A 28 -24.56 34.12 18.21
C ALA A 28 -25.30 33.00 17.47
N CYS A 29 -24.99 32.86 16.19
CA CYS A 29 -25.16 31.63 15.46
C CYS A 29 -24.30 30.57 16.16
N SER A 30 -24.92 29.50 16.59
CA SER A 30 -24.20 28.27 16.94
C SER A 30 -23.79 27.58 15.64
N ASP A 31 -22.57 27.81 15.23
CA ASP A 31 -21.87 26.86 14.35
C ASP A 31 -21.36 25.75 15.26
N ASP A 32 -21.92 24.57 15.11
CA ASP A 32 -21.32 23.33 15.59
C ASP A 32 -20.08 23.07 14.74
N ASP A 33 -18.95 23.64 15.14
CA ASP A 33 -17.64 23.28 14.61
C ASP A 33 -17.28 21.90 15.16
N ASP A 34 -17.39 20.92 14.28
CA ASP A 34 -16.83 19.59 14.43
C ASP A 34 -15.27 19.75 14.46
N ASP A 35 -14.73 19.90 15.68
CA ASP A 35 -13.29 20.04 15.94
C ASP A 35 -12.58 18.68 15.76
N GLN A 36 -12.63 18.14 14.54
CA GLN A 36 -11.65 17.16 14.11
C GLN A 36 -10.36 17.94 13.81
N PRO A 37 -9.22 17.55 14.38
CA PRO A 37 -7.96 18.20 14.06
C PRO A 37 -7.70 18.06 12.55
N LYS A 38 -7.84 19.16 11.82
CA LYS A 38 -7.43 19.23 10.42
C LYS A 38 -5.95 18.88 10.38
N GLN A 39 -5.62 17.78 9.71
CA GLN A 39 -4.24 17.43 9.45
C GLN A 39 -3.61 18.59 8.70
N GLU A 40 -2.57 19.21 9.28
CA GLU A 40 -1.86 20.31 8.61
C GLU A 40 -1.20 19.73 7.35
N VAL A 41 -1.72 20.11 6.19
CA VAL A 41 -1.14 19.75 4.90
C VAL A 41 0.20 20.49 4.77
N ASN A 42 1.31 19.74 4.73
CA ASN A 42 2.61 20.31 4.42
C ASN A 42 2.70 20.59 2.92
N GLU A 43 2.26 21.76 2.49
CA GLU A 43 2.17 22.15 1.09
C GLU A 43 3.50 22.01 0.32
N GLU A 44 4.65 21.95 0.99
CA GLU A 44 5.96 21.77 0.34
C GLU A 44 6.18 20.36 -0.16
N ILE A 45 5.60 19.34 0.50
CA ILE A 45 5.75 17.93 0.14
C ILE A 45 4.51 17.34 -0.53
N SER A 46 3.38 18.03 -0.51
CA SER A 46 2.14 17.54 -1.11
C SER A 46 2.34 17.17 -2.59
N GLY A 47 1.96 15.94 -2.94
CA GLY A 47 2.11 15.42 -4.29
C GLY A 47 2.05 13.91 -4.41
N ALA A 48 2.10 13.45 -5.65
CA ALA A 48 2.29 12.05 -5.99
C ALA A 48 3.77 11.78 -6.29
N TYR A 49 4.31 10.72 -5.72
CA TYR A 49 5.67 10.27 -5.91
C TYR A 49 5.66 8.90 -6.56
N PHE A 50 6.03 8.86 -7.83
CA PHE A 50 6.07 7.62 -8.60
C PHE A 50 7.40 6.92 -8.39
N LEU A 51 7.32 5.72 -7.83
CA LEU A 51 8.47 4.84 -7.66
C LEU A 51 8.66 4.08 -8.98
N ASN A 52 9.69 4.48 -9.72
CA ASN A 52 10.03 3.83 -10.97
C ASN A 52 11.01 2.70 -10.66
N TYR A 53 10.60 1.48 -10.97
CA TYR A 53 11.37 0.26 -10.67
C TYR A 53 12.78 0.28 -11.29
N GLY A 54 12.91 0.87 -12.48
CA GLY A 54 14.14 0.85 -13.26
C GLY A 54 14.21 -0.34 -14.23
N SER A 55 15.40 -0.65 -14.72
CA SER A 55 15.63 -1.80 -15.61
C SER A 55 15.75 -3.08 -14.80
N TYR A 56 15.01 -4.11 -15.17
CA TYR A 56 15.07 -5.41 -14.49
C TYR A 56 16.52 -5.95 -14.46
N GLY A 57 16.98 -6.32 -13.26
CA GLY A 57 18.33 -6.85 -13.02
C GLY A 57 19.48 -5.87 -13.15
N ASN A 58 19.24 -4.64 -13.66
CA ASN A 58 20.26 -3.61 -13.86
C ASN A 58 20.17 -2.45 -12.87
N GLY A 59 19.15 -2.45 -12.00
CA GLY A 59 18.91 -1.35 -11.06
C GLY A 59 18.47 -0.06 -11.75
N GLY A 60 18.91 1.08 -11.20
CA GLY A 60 18.61 2.38 -11.80
C GLY A 60 17.16 2.84 -11.55
N ALA A 61 16.61 2.46 -10.43
CA ALA A 61 15.34 3.02 -9.97
C ALA A 61 15.43 4.53 -9.83
N SER A 62 14.32 5.20 -10.00
CA SER A 62 14.20 6.64 -9.77
C SER A 62 12.87 6.99 -9.16
N ILE A 63 12.78 8.19 -8.59
CA ILE A 63 11.55 8.72 -8.06
C ILE A 63 11.17 9.94 -8.90
N THR A 64 9.92 9.97 -9.37
CA THR A 64 9.36 11.14 -10.04
C THR A 64 8.32 11.77 -9.15
N ARG A 65 8.45 13.06 -8.82
CA ARG A 65 7.46 13.82 -8.05
C ARG A 65 6.55 14.60 -8.98
N TYR A 66 5.25 14.50 -8.77
CA TYR A 66 4.25 15.40 -9.31
C TYR A 66 3.71 16.29 -8.19
N ASP A 67 4.11 17.57 -8.18
CA ASP A 67 3.67 18.58 -7.22
C ASP A 67 2.25 19.05 -7.59
N PHE A 68 1.28 18.74 -6.73
CA PHE A 68 -0.13 19.03 -7.01
C PHE A 68 -0.42 20.53 -7.10
N ARG A 69 0.21 21.32 -6.25
CA ARG A 69 -0.01 22.77 -6.17
C ARG A 69 0.58 23.50 -7.37
N LYS A 70 1.79 23.13 -7.76
CA LYS A 70 2.50 23.77 -8.88
C LYS A 70 2.14 23.17 -10.23
N ASN A 71 1.44 22.04 -10.24
CA ASN A 71 1.19 21.24 -11.44
C ASN A 71 2.51 20.95 -12.19
N GLN A 72 3.56 20.59 -11.45
CA GLN A 72 4.91 20.43 -11.95
C GLN A 72 5.45 19.04 -11.69
N LEU A 73 6.08 18.46 -12.71
CA LEU A 73 6.76 17.18 -12.65
C LEU A 73 8.27 17.38 -12.45
N THR A 74 8.85 16.60 -11.55
CA THR A 74 10.29 16.55 -11.31
C THR A 74 10.75 15.10 -11.37
N ASN A 75 11.39 14.73 -12.48
CA ASN A 75 12.03 13.42 -12.63
C ASN A 75 13.33 13.36 -11.83
N LYS A 76 13.72 12.14 -11.39
CA LYS A 76 14.89 11.92 -10.54
C LYS A 76 14.88 12.79 -9.29
N TYR A 77 13.72 12.83 -8.64
CA TYR A 77 13.50 13.67 -7.46
C TYR A 77 14.46 13.35 -6.31
N PHE A 78 14.80 12.06 -6.10
CA PHE A 78 15.77 11.66 -5.08
C PHE A 78 17.13 12.30 -5.33
N GLU A 79 17.65 12.23 -6.55
CA GLU A 79 18.93 12.83 -6.94
C GLU A 79 18.88 14.36 -6.87
N ALA A 80 17.74 14.96 -7.20
CA ALA A 80 17.55 16.41 -7.06
C ALA A 80 17.65 16.88 -5.61
N GLN A 81 17.16 16.06 -4.65
CA GLN A 81 17.30 16.32 -3.23
C GLN A 81 18.67 15.95 -2.67
N ASN A 82 19.39 15.03 -3.32
CA ASN A 82 20.64 14.45 -2.85
C ASN A 82 21.69 14.47 -3.98
N PRO A 83 22.24 15.64 -4.35
CA PRO A 83 23.27 15.72 -5.38
C PRO A 83 24.45 14.79 -5.03
N GLN A 84 24.89 13.95 -5.96
CA GLN A 84 25.93 12.91 -5.83
C GLN A 84 25.46 11.58 -5.23
N MET A 85 24.18 11.39 -4.95
CA MET A 85 23.61 10.10 -4.57
C MET A 85 22.66 9.60 -5.67
N THR A 86 22.65 8.30 -5.88
CA THR A 86 21.73 7.62 -6.80
C THR A 86 21.14 6.38 -6.11
N ILE A 87 19.96 5.96 -6.52
CA ILE A 87 19.41 4.69 -6.13
C ILE A 87 19.94 3.63 -7.10
N ASN A 88 20.79 2.73 -6.59
CA ASN A 88 21.44 1.71 -7.41
C ASN A 88 20.64 0.40 -7.47
N SER A 89 19.53 0.30 -6.75
CA SER A 89 18.65 -0.86 -6.71
C SER A 89 17.47 -0.70 -7.66
N ASN A 90 16.73 -1.79 -7.86
CA ASN A 90 15.35 -1.71 -8.31
C ASN A 90 14.45 -1.47 -7.09
N ILE A 91 13.51 -0.53 -7.14
CA ILE A 91 12.56 -0.26 -6.06
C ILE A 91 11.28 -1.04 -6.31
N GLN A 92 11.04 -2.07 -5.50
CA GLN A 92 9.86 -2.91 -5.61
C GLN A 92 8.62 -2.26 -4.98
N TYR A 93 8.81 -1.62 -3.84
CA TYR A 93 7.73 -1.01 -3.06
C TYR A 93 8.28 0.14 -2.20
N GLY A 94 7.41 1.04 -1.79
CA GLY A 94 7.75 2.07 -0.82
C GLY A 94 6.51 2.70 -0.23
N ALA A 95 6.58 3.00 1.06
CA ALA A 95 5.51 3.64 1.81
C ALA A 95 6.06 4.45 2.97
N ALA A 96 5.25 5.38 3.47
CA ALA A 96 5.53 6.08 4.71
C ALA A 96 5.10 5.22 5.90
N TYR A 97 5.94 5.14 6.92
CA TYR A 97 5.59 4.63 8.22
C TYR A 97 6.10 5.60 9.28
N LYS A 98 5.20 6.17 10.07
CA LYS A 98 5.49 7.33 10.93
C LYS A 98 6.10 8.46 10.09
N ASP A 99 7.23 9.03 10.52
CA ASP A 99 7.88 10.16 9.83
C ASP A 99 8.96 9.72 8.81
N THR A 100 9.01 8.43 8.48
CA THR A 100 10.04 7.87 7.59
C THR A 100 9.39 7.17 6.41
N ILE A 101 9.91 7.42 5.21
CA ILE A 101 9.58 6.66 4.01
C ILE A 101 10.60 5.54 3.89
N TYR A 102 10.12 4.32 3.74
CA TYR A 102 10.93 3.13 3.52
C TYR A 102 10.75 2.65 2.09
N LEU A 103 11.86 2.34 1.42
CA LEU A 103 11.90 1.86 0.04
C LEU A 103 12.56 0.47 0.02
N MET A 104 11.88 -0.49 -0.63
CA MET A 104 12.35 -1.86 -0.78
C MET A 104 13.27 -1.96 -1.98
N GLY A 105 14.58 -1.94 -1.75
CA GLY A 105 15.63 -2.10 -2.76
C GLY A 105 15.85 -3.56 -3.11
N ASN A 106 15.04 -4.09 -4.04
CA ASN A 106 14.98 -5.52 -4.35
C ASN A 106 16.27 -6.10 -4.92
N SER A 107 16.88 -5.43 -5.92
CA SER A 107 18.06 -5.99 -6.60
C SER A 107 19.36 -5.84 -5.82
N ALA A 108 19.41 -4.91 -4.86
CA ALA A 108 20.58 -4.68 -4.00
C ALA A 108 20.40 -5.24 -2.57
N ASP A 109 19.32 -5.99 -2.31
CA ASP A 109 19.01 -6.59 -1.02
C ASP A 109 19.06 -5.55 0.11
N GLU A 110 18.26 -4.48 -0.01
CA GLU A 110 18.38 -3.37 0.91
C GLU A 110 17.05 -2.71 1.28
N LEU A 111 16.99 -2.22 2.51
CA LEU A 111 15.98 -1.31 3.00
C LEU A 111 16.56 0.10 3.07
N ILE A 112 16.05 0.99 2.23
CA ILE A 112 16.44 2.40 2.20
C ILE A 112 15.42 3.17 3.04
N SER A 113 15.89 4.09 3.90
CA SER A 113 15.03 4.97 4.68
C SER A 113 15.35 6.44 4.39
N VAL A 114 14.31 7.20 4.09
CA VAL A 114 14.40 8.63 3.81
C VAL A 114 13.34 9.41 4.61
N ASP A 115 13.55 10.69 4.80
CA ASP A 115 12.54 11.58 5.34
C ASP A 115 11.49 11.95 4.28
N ARG A 116 10.51 12.79 4.63
CA ARG A 116 9.45 13.23 3.71
C ARG A 116 9.95 14.10 2.56
N HIS A 117 11.18 14.61 2.61
CA HIS A 117 11.88 15.32 1.53
C HIS A 117 12.81 14.39 0.72
N PHE A 118 12.72 13.08 0.93
CA PHE A 118 13.55 12.05 0.32
C PHE A 118 15.06 12.20 0.60
N LYS A 119 15.41 12.78 1.76
CA LYS A 119 16.78 12.78 2.26
C LYS A 119 17.03 11.54 3.12
N PRO A 120 18.16 10.81 2.91
CA PRO A 120 18.45 9.61 3.68
C PRO A 120 18.50 9.90 5.19
N THR A 121 17.79 9.09 5.97
CA THR A 121 17.80 9.15 7.43
C THR A 121 18.91 8.29 8.05
N GLY A 122 19.72 7.64 7.22
CA GLY A 122 20.89 6.83 7.57
C GLY A 122 21.29 5.90 6.43
N ASN A 123 22.26 5.03 6.67
CA ASN A 123 22.69 4.06 5.68
C ASN A 123 21.57 3.03 5.38
N ALA A 124 21.53 2.54 4.16
CA ALA A 124 20.67 1.42 3.79
C ALA A 124 21.01 0.16 4.62
N VAL A 125 19.98 -0.55 5.08
CA VAL A 125 20.13 -1.79 5.84
C VAL A 125 20.09 -2.96 4.88
N ARG A 126 21.11 -3.83 4.92
CA ARG A 126 21.24 -5.02 4.07
C ARG A 126 21.26 -6.31 4.89
N GLU A 127 21.78 -6.23 6.11
CA GLU A 127 21.84 -7.41 6.97
C GLU A 127 20.44 -7.91 7.29
N GLY A 128 20.15 -9.15 6.90
CA GLY A 128 18.85 -9.78 7.13
C GLY A 128 17.74 -9.37 6.12
N ILE A 129 18.08 -8.63 5.08
CA ILE A 129 17.16 -8.22 4.00
C ILE A 129 17.63 -8.85 2.69
N GLU A 130 16.82 -9.73 2.10
CA GLU A 130 17.15 -10.44 0.86
C GLU A 130 15.94 -10.49 -0.06
N LYS A 131 16.01 -9.82 -1.22
CA LYS A 131 14.90 -9.67 -2.17
C LYS A 131 13.62 -9.14 -1.50
N PRO A 132 13.68 -7.97 -0.82
CA PRO A 132 12.51 -7.41 -0.14
C PRO A 132 11.43 -7.04 -1.15
N ARG A 133 10.15 -7.33 -0.79
CA ARG A 133 8.99 -7.14 -1.66
C ARG A 133 8.06 -6.06 -1.16
N PHE A 134 7.61 -6.18 0.08
CA PHE A 134 6.59 -5.33 0.67
C PHE A 134 6.84 -5.19 2.18
N PHE A 135 6.17 -4.25 2.83
CA PHE A 135 6.17 -4.18 4.28
C PHE A 135 4.87 -3.62 4.84
N VAL A 136 4.60 -3.96 6.08
CA VAL A 136 3.62 -3.31 6.95
C VAL A 136 4.26 -2.94 8.28
N GLY A 137 3.76 -1.93 8.95
CA GLY A 137 4.32 -1.43 10.21
C GLY A 137 3.38 -1.58 11.39
N GLN A 138 3.89 -2.04 12.53
CA GLN A 138 3.17 -2.05 13.80
C GLN A 138 4.11 -1.67 14.96
N GLY A 139 3.72 -0.68 15.76
CA GLY A 139 4.55 -0.22 16.88
C GLY A 139 5.91 0.29 16.43
N ASP A 140 6.98 -0.34 16.86
CA ASP A 140 8.35 0.00 16.48
C ASP A 140 8.93 -0.95 15.40
N TYR A 141 8.10 -1.82 14.84
CA TYR A 141 8.53 -2.84 13.90
C TYR A 141 7.94 -2.64 12.50
N LEU A 142 8.73 -3.00 11.49
CA LEU A 142 8.27 -3.31 10.14
C LEU A 142 8.39 -4.81 9.93
N TYR A 143 7.33 -5.41 9.44
CA TYR A 143 7.32 -6.78 8.92
C TYR A 143 7.54 -6.70 7.43
N ILE A 144 8.64 -7.26 6.94
CA ILE A 144 9.08 -7.13 5.54
C ILE A 144 9.05 -8.49 4.89
N SER A 145 8.28 -8.65 3.82
CA SER A 145 8.32 -9.87 3.01
C SER A 145 9.61 -9.92 2.20
N CYS A 146 10.31 -11.06 2.26
CA CYS A 146 11.59 -11.31 1.62
C CYS A 146 11.56 -12.66 0.90
N TRP A 147 11.98 -12.69 -0.38
CA TRP A 147 12.01 -13.93 -1.15
C TRP A 147 13.26 -14.78 -0.90
N GLY A 148 14.24 -14.25 -0.14
CA GLY A 148 15.48 -14.96 0.20
C GLY A 148 16.57 -14.80 -0.84
N ALA A 149 17.76 -15.32 -0.51
CA ALA A 149 18.96 -15.14 -1.33
C ALA A 149 18.91 -15.93 -2.66
N ASN A 150 18.21 -17.07 -2.67
CA ASN A 150 18.18 -18.00 -3.79
C ASN A 150 16.74 -18.37 -4.19
N PRO A 151 16.00 -17.44 -4.82
CA PRO A 151 14.66 -17.75 -5.27
C PRO A 151 14.71 -18.84 -6.36
N ASP A 152 13.97 -19.90 -6.13
CA ASP A 152 13.90 -21.05 -7.07
C ASP A 152 12.76 -20.92 -8.10
N TRP A 153 11.94 -19.87 -7.98
CA TRP A 153 10.82 -19.55 -8.86
C TRP A 153 9.74 -20.66 -8.93
N SER A 154 9.67 -21.52 -7.92
CA SER A 154 8.68 -22.59 -7.83
C SER A 154 8.03 -22.67 -6.46
N GLU A 155 8.80 -22.94 -5.41
CA GLU A 155 8.29 -23.07 -4.04
C GLU A 155 8.82 -21.99 -3.10
N MET A 156 9.86 -21.26 -3.51
CA MET A 156 10.49 -20.20 -2.72
C MET A 156 10.84 -20.64 -1.29
N PRO A 157 11.61 -21.73 -1.12
CA PRO A 157 11.81 -22.37 0.19
C PRO A 157 12.55 -21.48 1.20
N ASP A 158 13.40 -20.54 0.72
CA ASP A 158 14.23 -19.69 1.55
C ASP A 158 13.54 -18.35 1.90
N SER A 159 12.27 -18.18 1.51
CA SER A 159 11.56 -16.93 1.78
C SER A 159 11.13 -16.80 3.25
N TYR A 160 10.98 -15.57 3.70
CA TYR A 160 10.71 -15.25 5.11
C TYR A 160 10.09 -13.86 5.29
N ILE A 161 9.61 -13.59 6.49
CA ILE A 161 9.27 -12.24 6.97
C ILE A 161 10.43 -11.75 7.84
N ALA A 162 11.08 -10.65 7.46
CA ALA A 162 12.05 -9.99 8.31
C ALA A 162 11.34 -9.06 9.31
N VAL A 163 11.69 -9.17 10.59
CA VAL A 163 11.18 -8.32 11.67
C VAL A 163 12.21 -7.22 11.92
N TYR A 164 11.97 -6.05 11.32
CA TYR A 164 12.89 -4.91 11.39
C TYR A 164 12.44 -3.93 12.48
N ASN A 165 13.33 -3.62 13.41
CA ASN A 165 13.10 -2.63 14.44
C ASN A 165 13.53 -1.23 13.96
N THR A 166 12.58 -0.30 13.88
CA THR A 166 12.79 1.07 13.37
C THR A 166 13.68 1.93 14.28
N LYS A 167 13.75 1.62 15.59
CA LYS A 167 14.60 2.33 16.55
C LYS A 167 16.05 1.86 16.53
N THR A 168 16.27 0.55 16.55
CA THR A 168 17.62 -0.04 16.50
C THR A 168 18.17 -0.06 15.08
N ARG A 169 17.31 0.07 14.07
CA ARG A 169 17.61 -0.02 12.64
C ARG A 169 18.27 -1.35 12.26
N LYS A 170 17.75 -2.44 12.82
CA LYS A 170 18.23 -3.80 12.58
C LYS A 170 17.08 -4.76 12.36
N VAL A 171 17.33 -5.80 11.57
CA VAL A 171 16.50 -6.99 11.57
C VAL A 171 16.82 -7.75 12.86
N GLU A 172 15.82 -7.91 13.70
CA GLU A 172 15.96 -8.56 15.02
C GLU A 172 15.52 -10.02 14.96
N ASP A 173 14.63 -10.36 14.00
CA ASP A 173 14.16 -11.73 13.82
C ASP A 173 13.78 -12.01 12.34
N LYS A 174 13.64 -13.31 12.01
CA LYS A 174 13.19 -13.83 10.71
C LYS A 174 12.19 -14.96 10.90
N ILE A 175 10.97 -14.75 10.48
CA ILE A 175 9.93 -15.78 10.47
C ILE A 175 10.01 -16.53 9.14
N ALA A 176 10.47 -17.77 9.12
CA ALA A 176 10.56 -18.57 7.91
C ALA A 176 9.16 -18.77 7.30
N LEU A 177 8.99 -18.41 6.03
CA LEU A 177 7.71 -18.47 5.34
C LEU A 177 7.89 -18.86 3.87
N PRO A 178 8.07 -20.16 3.55
CA PRO A 178 8.14 -20.63 2.18
C PRO A 178 6.86 -20.35 1.39
N GLY A 179 7.03 -20.01 0.12
CA GLY A 179 5.90 -19.71 -0.78
C GLY A 179 5.95 -18.32 -1.41
N GLY A 180 7.03 -17.57 -1.18
CA GLY A 180 7.25 -16.27 -1.79
C GLY A 180 6.24 -15.21 -1.30
N PRO A 181 6.30 -14.79 -0.03
CA PRO A 181 5.42 -13.75 0.48
C PRO A 181 5.60 -12.46 -0.33
N GLU A 182 4.51 -11.92 -0.84
CA GLU A 182 4.46 -10.70 -1.64
C GLU A 182 3.85 -9.57 -0.80
N GLY A 183 2.57 -9.29 -0.92
CA GLY A 183 1.85 -8.32 -0.12
C GLY A 183 1.58 -8.80 1.31
N LEU A 184 1.51 -7.86 2.22
CA LEU A 184 1.24 -8.09 3.64
C LEU A 184 0.08 -7.21 4.11
N ALA A 185 -0.68 -7.71 5.09
CA ALA A 185 -1.69 -6.93 5.80
C ALA A 185 -1.66 -7.23 7.29
N LEU A 186 -2.01 -6.24 8.10
CA LEU A 186 -2.23 -6.40 9.54
C LEU A 186 -3.72 -6.28 9.82
N ALA A 187 -4.29 -7.29 10.47
CA ALA A 187 -5.68 -7.29 10.88
C ALA A 187 -5.86 -8.09 12.17
N LYS A 188 -6.69 -7.62 13.09
CA LYS A 188 -7.04 -8.31 14.35
C LYS A 188 -5.81 -8.83 15.14
N GLY A 189 -4.67 -8.10 15.09
CA GLY A 189 -3.43 -8.49 15.78
C GLY A 189 -2.61 -9.59 15.11
N LYS A 190 -2.96 -9.98 13.89
CA LYS A 190 -2.27 -10.97 13.07
C LYS A 190 -1.66 -10.32 11.82
N LEU A 191 -0.62 -10.98 11.29
CA LEU A 191 -0.03 -10.65 10.01
C LEU A 191 -0.49 -11.65 8.94
N TYR A 192 -1.08 -11.14 7.87
CA TYR A 192 -1.48 -11.90 6.69
C TYR A 192 -0.45 -11.70 5.60
N ALA A 193 0.00 -12.79 4.96
CA ALA A 193 0.96 -12.74 3.88
C ALA A 193 0.41 -13.49 2.65
N ALA A 194 0.28 -12.77 1.55
CA ALA A 194 -0.07 -13.33 0.25
C ALA A 194 1.11 -14.14 -0.30
N LEU A 195 0.89 -15.44 -0.59
CA LEU A 195 1.94 -16.29 -1.13
C LEU A 195 1.86 -16.33 -2.67
N ASN A 196 2.86 -15.75 -3.32
CA ASN A 196 2.86 -15.60 -4.79
C ASN A 196 3.23 -16.89 -5.53
N TYR A 197 3.71 -17.91 -4.80
CA TYR A 197 4.08 -19.24 -5.33
C TYR A 197 3.31 -20.39 -4.69
N LYS A 198 2.33 -20.09 -3.84
CA LYS A 198 1.40 -21.07 -3.28
C LYS A 198 0.01 -20.46 -3.25
N ALA A 199 -0.99 -21.24 -3.64
CA ALA A 199 -2.39 -20.81 -3.58
C ALA A 199 -2.90 -20.78 -2.13
N GLN A 200 -2.26 -19.95 -1.29
CA GLN A 200 -2.53 -19.84 0.14
C GLN A 200 -2.23 -18.41 0.63
N VAL A 201 -2.89 -18.00 1.69
CA VAL A 201 -2.49 -16.91 2.58
C VAL A 201 -1.94 -17.51 3.86
N ALA A 202 -0.76 -17.08 4.26
CA ALA A 202 -0.25 -17.37 5.59
C ALA A 202 -0.80 -16.38 6.61
N VAL A 203 -1.29 -16.88 7.74
CA VAL A 203 -1.77 -16.09 8.88
C VAL A 203 -0.83 -16.33 10.04
N ILE A 204 -0.16 -15.28 10.48
CA ILE A 204 0.87 -15.33 11.53
C ILE A 204 0.33 -14.59 12.75
N ASP A 205 0.17 -15.30 13.85
CA ASP A 205 -0.11 -14.68 15.15
C ASP A 205 1.17 -14.03 15.69
N LEU A 206 1.20 -12.72 15.76
CA LEU A 206 2.39 -11.95 16.14
C LEU A 206 2.79 -12.11 17.63
N SER A 207 1.93 -12.70 18.45
CA SER A 207 2.22 -12.93 19.87
C SER A 207 2.85 -14.29 20.13
N THR A 208 2.56 -15.28 19.30
CA THR A 208 2.98 -16.68 19.47
C THR A 208 3.87 -17.16 18.32
N GLU A 209 3.94 -16.41 17.22
CA GLU A 209 4.58 -16.78 15.96
C GLU A 209 4.01 -18.05 15.31
N ALA A 210 2.82 -18.48 15.76
CA ALA A 210 2.12 -19.59 15.14
C ALA A 210 1.64 -19.21 13.74
N ILE A 211 1.88 -20.10 12.77
CA ILE A 211 1.49 -19.90 11.38
C ILE A 211 0.38 -20.89 11.02
N THR A 212 -0.71 -20.38 10.49
CA THR A 212 -1.78 -21.15 9.85
C THR A 212 -1.94 -20.70 8.41
N TYR A 213 -2.70 -21.45 7.60
CA TYR A 213 -2.86 -21.14 6.19
C TYR A 213 -4.32 -21.18 5.80
N ILE A 214 -4.72 -20.25 4.92
CA ILE A 214 -6.02 -20.20 4.26
C ILE A 214 -5.78 -20.64 2.81
N ASP A 215 -6.40 -21.71 2.35
CA ASP A 215 -6.31 -22.18 0.97
C ASP A 215 -7.09 -21.23 0.04
N LEU A 216 -6.53 -20.95 -1.12
CA LEU A 216 -7.07 -20.07 -2.15
C LEU A 216 -7.25 -20.82 -3.48
N PRO A 217 -8.13 -20.33 -4.37
CA PRO A 217 -8.30 -20.92 -5.72
C PRO A 217 -7.15 -20.62 -6.69
N ALA A 218 -6.29 -19.62 -6.35
CA ALA A 218 -5.13 -19.24 -7.15
C ALA A 218 -4.05 -18.61 -6.24
N VAL A 219 -2.86 -18.37 -6.76
CA VAL A 219 -1.82 -17.60 -6.06
C VAL A 219 -2.25 -16.13 -5.93
N SER A 220 -1.59 -15.38 -5.06
CA SER A 220 -2.07 -14.05 -4.67
C SER A 220 -0.95 -13.02 -4.58
N SER A 221 -1.32 -11.73 -4.56
CA SER A 221 -0.34 -10.65 -4.52
C SER A 221 -0.58 -9.62 -3.41
N TYR A 222 -1.56 -8.72 -3.52
CA TYR A 222 -1.69 -7.58 -2.60
C TYR A 222 -3.08 -7.51 -1.95
N PHE A 223 -3.11 -6.95 -0.75
CA PHE A 223 -4.30 -6.78 0.06
C PHE A 223 -4.85 -5.35 0.04
N VAL A 224 -6.16 -5.26 0.23
CA VAL A 224 -6.85 -4.06 0.69
C VAL A 224 -7.74 -4.45 1.88
N SER A 225 -7.71 -3.66 2.94
CA SER A 225 -8.57 -3.86 4.11
C SER A 225 -9.89 -3.09 3.94
N ASP A 226 -10.99 -3.70 4.34
CA ASP A 226 -12.26 -2.98 4.53
C ASP A 226 -12.33 -2.27 5.91
N ALA A 227 -13.45 -1.60 6.17
CA ALA A 227 -13.67 -0.89 7.43
C ALA A 227 -13.77 -1.82 8.67
N ASN A 228 -13.99 -3.13 8.47
CA ASN A 228 -14.06 -4.14 9.52
C ASN A 228 -12.72 -4.87 9.72
N GLU A 229 -11.68 -4.44 9.03
CA GLU A 229 -10.37 -5.09 8.92
C GLU A 229 -10.43 -6.47 8.23
N ASN A 230 -11.50 -6.82 7.49
CA ASN A 230 -11.45 -7.96 6.58
C ASN A 230 -10.65 -7.60 5.33
N LEU A 231 -10.16 -8.60 4.60
CA LEU A 231 -9.17 -8.41 3.57
C LEU A 231 -9.69 -8.84 2.20
N TYR A 232 -9.69 -7.90 1.25
CA TYR A 232 -9.70 -8.23 -0.17
C TYR A 232 -8.28 -8.53 -0.61
N LEU A 233 -8.11 -9.53 -1.46
CA LEU A 233 -6.83 -10.01 -1.93
C LEU A 233 -6.86 -10.27 -3.44
N ALA A 234 -5.91 -9.71 -4.19
CA ALA A 234 -5.80 -9.97 -5.62
C ALA A 234 -5.33 -11.40 -5.88
N LEU A 235 -6.11 -12.13 -6.68
CA LEU A 235 -5.79 -13.44 -7.22
C LEU A 235 -5.16 -13.29 -8.59
N VAL A 236 -4.09 -14.02 -8.85
CA VAL A 236 -3.31 -13.93 -10.09
C VAL A 236 -3.00 -15.33 -10.64
N SER A 237 -2.82 -15.42 -11.95
CA SER A 237 -2.33 -16.64 -12.58
C SER A 237 -0.84 -16.79 -12.38
N THR A 238 -0.36 -18.01 -12.24
CA THR A 238 1.06 -18.30 -12.31
C THR A 238 1.56 -18.29 -13.76
N TYR A 239 2.87 -18.18 -13.96
CA TYR A 239 3.46 -18.35 -15.30
C TYR A 239 3.22 -19.76 -15.90
N GLY A 240 2.99 -20.75 -15.07
CA GLY A 240 2.80 -22.13 -15.47
C GLY A 240 1.35 -22.53 -15.75
N ASP A 241 0.39 -21.79 -15.19
CA ASP A 241 -1.04 -22.10 -15.35
C ASP A 241 -1.88 -20.81 -15.52
N PRO A 242 -2.04 -20.36 -16.78
CA PRO A 242 -2.89 -19.22 -17.08
C PRO A 242 -4.39 -19.49 -16.89
N SER A 243 -4.79 -20.74 -16.56
CA SER A 243 -6.19 -21.11 -16.31
C SER A 243 -6.63 -20.79 -14.87
N ASP A 244 -5.69 -20.46 -13.97
CA ASP A 244 -6.02 -20.06 -12.62
C ASP A 244 -6.91 -18.79 -12.63
N ALA A 245 -7.89 -18.80 -11.78
CA ALA A 245 -8.88 -17.73 -11.71
C ALA A 245 -8.25 -16.42 -11.22
N SER A 246 -8.16 -15.43 -12.12
CA SER A 246 -7.87 -14.05 -11.74
C SER A 246 -9.11 -13.42 -11.10
N GLY A 247 -8.91 -12.47 -10.20
CA GLY A 247 -9.99 -11.76 -9.52
C GLY A 247 -9.63 -11.37 -8.10
N LEU A 248 -10.57 -11.52 -7.19
CA LEU A 248 -10.41 -11.19 -5.78
C LEU A 248 -10.86 -12.35 -4.88
N ALA A 249 -10.12 -12.59 -3.81
CA ALA A 249 -10.57 -13.33 -2.65
C ALA A 249 -10.98 -12.36 -1.55
N TYR A 250 -11.99 -12.71 -0.75
CA TYR A 250 -12.39 -11.97 0.45
C TYR A 250 -12.23 -12.85 1.69
N ILE A 251 -11.42 -12.40 2.61
CA ILE A 251 -11.03 -13.13 3.81
C ILE A 251 -11.67 -12.49 5.04
N ASN A 252 -12.41 -13.30 5.80
CA ASN A 252 -12.89 -12.94 7.11
C ASN A 252 -11.75 -13.10 8.14
N THR A 253 -11.24 -11.99 8.66
CA THR A 253 -10.12 -11.98 9.61
C THR A 253 -10.50 -12.35 11.04
N THR A 254 -11.79 -12.48 11.33
CA THR A 254 -12.27 -12.97 12.64
C THR A 254 -12.21 -14.49 12.72
N SER A 255 -12.60 -15.18 11.65
CA SER A 255 -12.55 -16.65 11.56
C SER A 255 -11.28 -17.18 10.91
N ASP A 256 -10.49 -16.34 10.22
CA ASP A 256 -9.35 -16.70 9.36
C ASP A 256 -9.77 -17.66 8.22
N GLU A 257 -10.85 -17.34 7.54
CA GLU A 257 -11.40 -18.17 6.47
C GLU A 257 -11.61 -17.37 5.19
N LEU A 258 -11.47 -18.03 4.05
CA LEU A 258 -11.93 -17.51 2.77
C LEU A 258 -13.46 -17.48 2.80
N GLU A 259 -14.03 -16.28 2.78
CA GLU A 259 -15.49 -16.09 2.84
C GLU A 259 -16.11 -16.03 1.45
N ASP A 260 -15.43 -15.38 0.50
CA ASP A 260 -15.91 -15.25 -0.87
C ASP A 260 -14.76 -15.22 -1.89
N ASN A 261 -15.11 -15.49 -3.14
CA ASN A 261 -14.20 -15.47 -4.29
C ASN A 261 -14.92 -14.87 -5.51
N PHE A 262 -14.41 -13.74 -5.99
CA PHE A 262 -14.94 -13.01 -7.13
C PHE A 262 -14.05 -13.24 -8.35
N VAL A 263 -14.53 -14.04 -9.29
CA VAL A 263 -13.77 -14.39 -10.50
C VAL A 263 -13.90 -13.31 -11.57
N LEU A 264 -12.78 -12.87 -12.11
CA LEU A 264 -12.71 -12.01 -13.29
C LEU A 264 -12.62 -12.87 -14.55
N GLU A 265 -13.77 -13.24 -15.10
CA GLU A 265 -13.87 -14.22 -16.16
C GLU A 265 -13.22 -13.77 -17.49
N GLY A 266 -12.50 -14.71 -18.12
CA GLY A 266 -11.86 -14.49 -19.42
C GLY A 266 -10.63 -13.58 -19.37
N VAL A 267 -10.16 -13.22 -18.18
CA VAL A 267 -8.99 -12.39 -17.98
C VAL A 267 -7.91 -13.18 -17.27
N SER A 268 -6.70 -13.13 -17.81
CA SER A 268 -5.51 -13.70 -17.17
C SER A 268 -4.63 -12.56 -16.67
N THR A 269 -4.23 -12.62 -15.41
CA THR A 269 -3.24 -11.70 -14.83
C THR A 269 -1.98 -12.48 -14.56
N SER A 270 -0.85 -12.03 -15.07
CA SER A 270 0.41 -12.72 -14.85
C SER A 270 1.19 -12.09 -13.72
N TYR A 271 1.63 -12.91 -12.80
CA TYR A 271 2.67 -12.65 -11.80
C TYR A 271 2.24 -11.77 -10.63
N THR A 272 1.87 -10.52 -10.83
CA THR A 272 1.39 -9.63 -9.76
C THR A 272 0.28 -8.75 -10.30
N SER A 273 -0.78 -8.61 -9.53
CA SER A 273 -1.82 -7.61 -9.76
C SER A 273 -1.78 -6.61 -8.64
N ILE A 274 -1.53 -5.35 -8.96
CA ILE A 274 -1.64 -4.28 -7.98
C ILE A 274 -3.13 -4.09 -7.67
N LEU A 275 -3.45 -4.09 -6.39
CA LEU A 275 -4.78 -3.85 -5.84
C LEU A 275 -4.74 -2.59 -4.98
N THR A 276 -5.67 -1.69 -5.21
CA THR A 276 -5.84 -0.46 -4.44
C THR A 276 -7.32 -0.15 -4.25
N ALA A 277 -7.64 0.84 -3.43
CA ALA A 277 -9.02 1.24 -3.15
C ALA A 277 -9.16 2.76 -3.23
N ASN A 278 -10.40 3.22 -3.43
CA ASN A 278 -10.77 4.58 -3.11
C ASN A 278 -10.75 4.84 -1.60
N SER A 279 -10.94 6.08 -1.19
CA SER A 279 -10.71 6.51 0.21
C SER A 279 -11.57 5.82 1.27
N ASP A 280 -12.74 5.28 0.89
CA ASP A 280 -13.67 4.56 1.78
C ASP A 280 -13.74 3.05 1.54
N ALA A 281 -12.89 2.54 0.64
CA ALA A 281 -12.84 1.15 0.21
C ALA A 281 -14.17 0.61 -0.37
N SER A 282 -15.06 1.48 -0.85
CA SER A 282 -16.28 1.07 -1.55
C SER A 282 -16.00 0.60 -2.98
N THR A 283 -14.92 1.09 -3.58
CA THR A 283 -14.47 0.68 -4.90
C THR A 283 -13.01 0.28 -4.87
N LEU A 284 -12.73 -0.95 -5.31
CA LEU A 284 -11.37 -1.43 -5.48
C LEU A 284 -10.97 -1.32 -6.95
N TYR A 285 -9.68 -1.12 -7.20
CA TYR A 285 -9.11 -1.11 -8.53
C TYR A 285 -7.98 -2.12 -8.61
N LEU A 286 -7.99 -2.95 -9.64
CA LEU A 286 -6.93 -3.93 -9.86
C LEU A 286 -6.37 -3.87 -11.28
N THR A 287 -5.07 -4.11 -11.39
CA THR A 287 -4.40 -4.28 -12.67
C THR A 287 -4.57 -5.71 -13.14
N ALA A 288 -5.20 -5.89 -14.30
CA ALA A 288 -5.32 -7.17 -14.97
C ALA A 288 -4.55 -7.12 -16.30
N ALA A 289 -3.33 -7.63 -16.29
CA ALA A 289 -2.44 -7.57 -17.45
C ALA A 289 -1.68 -8.90 -17.64
N ALA A 290 -1.50 -9.28 -18.88
CA ALA A 290 -0.72 -10.45 -19.27
C ALA A 290 0.40 -10.06 -20.24
N TRP A 291 1.46 -10.85 -20.26
CA TRP A 291 2.52 -10.71 -21.23
C TRP A 291 2.09 -11.33 -22.56
N GLU A 292 2.15 -10.55 -23.63
CA GLU A 292 1.85 -10.96 -24.99
C GLU A 292 3.04 -10.71 -25.92
N GLU A 293 3.24 -11.58 -26.93
CA GLU A 293 4.26 -11.38 -27.94
C GLU A 293 3.81 -10.26 -28.91
N ALA A 294 4.66 -9.27 -29.12
CA ALA A 294 4.37 -8.09 -29.97
C ALA A 294 4.61 -8.33 -31.48
N GLY A 295 4.89 -9.56 -31.90
CA GLY A 295 5.04 -9.94 -33.30
C GLY A 295 6.44 -9.72 -33.89
N ASP A 296 7.39 -9.18 -33.10
CA ASP A 296 8.80 -8.97 -33.46
C ASP A 296 9.76 -9.71 -32.52
N GLY A 297 9.24 -10.65 -31.75
CA GLY A 297 9.97 -11.36 -30.72
C GLY A 297 10.08 -10.61 -29.39
N ASN A 298 9.53 -9.40 -29.30
CA ASN A 298 9.42 -8.65 -28.05
C ASN A 298 8.12 -9.03 -27.32
N TRP A 299 8.19 -9.03 -26.00
CA TRP A 299 7.04 -9.25 -25.14
C TRP A 299 6.59 -7.91 -24.56
N VAL A 300 5.31 -7.65 -24.62
CA VAL A 300 4.67 -6.46 -24.04
C VAL A 300 3.58 -6.89 -23.07
N GLN A 301 3.42 -6.13 -22.02
CA GLN A 301 2.31 -6.32 -21.09
C GLN A 301 1.10 -5.60 -21.65
N LYS A 302 0.02 -6.33 -21.89
CA LYS A 302 -1.28 -5.78 -22.30
C LYS A 302 -2.34 -6.12 -21.28
N GLY A 303 -3.26 -5.19 -21.07
CA GLY A 303 -4.30 -5.41 -20.07
C GLY A 303 -5.28 -4.28 -19.92
N ALA A 304 -5.89 -4.28 -18.76
CA ALA A 304 -6.91 -3.36 -18.33
C ALA A 304 -6.78 -3.04 -16.85
N ILE A 305 -7.42 -1.97 -16.43
CA ILE A 305 -7.77 -1.73 -15.04
C ILE A 305 -9.25 -2.04 -14.88
N TYR A 306 -9.55 -2.88 -13.92
CA TYR A 306 -10.91 -3.19 -13.51
C TYR A 306 -11.22 -2.48 -12.21
N SER A 307 -12.43 -1.97 -12.08
CA SER A 307 -13.02 -1.56 -10.83
C SER A 307 -13.90 -2.70 -10.28
N PHE A 308 -13.99 -2.78 -8.96
CA PHE A 308 -14.82 -3.72 -8.25
C PHE A 308 -15.62 -2.97 -7.19
N ASP A 309 -16.93 -3.02 -7.29
CA ASP A 309 -17.84 -2.45 -6.29
C ASP A 309 -18.03 -3.44 -5.15
N THR A 310 -17.65 -3.04 -3.93
CA THR A 310 -17.62 -3.94 -2.77
C THR A 310 -19.00 -4.25 -2.20
N GLU A 311 -20.02 -3.42 -2.50
CA GLU A 311 -21.41 -3.66 -2.06
C GLU A 311 -22.09 -4.68 -2.97
N SER A 312 -21.97 -4.52 -4.28
CA SER A 312 -22.61 -5.41 -5.26
C SER A 312 -21.80 -6.66 -5.60
N GLY A 313 -20.48 -6.67 -5.34
CA GLY A 313 -19.57 -7.75 -5.72
C GLY A 313 -19.33 -7.86 -7.23
N VAL A 314 -19.43 -6.77 -7.97
CA VAL A 314 -19.37 -6.75 -9.44
C VAL A 314 -18.12 -6.06 -9.95
N PHE A 315 -17.46 -6.69 -10.93
CA PHE A 315 -16.39 -6.07 -11.70
C PHE A 315 -16.92 -5.27 -12.87
N GLU A 316 -16.29 -4.14 -13.14
CA GLU A 316 -16.48 -3.34 -14.35
C GLU A 316 -15.14 -3.02 -15.01
N GLU A 317 -15.10 -2.92 -16.33
CA GLU A 317 -13.93 -2.43 -17.07
C GLU A 317 -13.78 -0.93 -16.83
N PHE A 318 -12.76 -0.53 -16.07
CA PHE A 318 -12.50 0.89 -15.83
C PHE A 318 -11.73 1.53 -16.99
N VAL A 319 -10.59 0.96 -17.38
CA VAL A 319 -9.82 1.35 -18.59
C VAL A 319 -9.21 0.10 -19.23
N THR A 320 -9.46 -0.07 -20.53
CA THR A 320 -9.03 -1.26 -21.29
C THR A 320 -8.05 -0.92 -22.41
N GLY A 321 -7.46 -1.95 -23.03
CA GLY A 321 -6.57 -1.80 -24.17
C GLY A 321 -5.23 -1.15 -23.83
N LEU A 322 -4.80 -1.22 -22.56
CA LEU A 322 -3.56 -0.65 -22.09
C LEU A 322 -2.35 -1.48 -22.54
N THR A 323 -1.28 -0.78 -22.92
CA THR A 323 0.03 -1.40 -23.15
C THR A 323 0.98 -0.94 -22.04
N GLY A 324 1.66 -1.91 -21.40
CA GLY A 324 2.59 -1.65 -20.31
C GLY A 324 1.91 -1.41 -18.95
N ALA A 325 0.65 -1.84 -18.75
CA ALA A 325 -0.05 -1.70 -17.47
C ALA A 325 0.71 -2.45 -16.37
N GLN A 326 1.35 -1.71 -15.45
CA GLN A 326 2.18 -2.26 -14.37
C GLN A 326 1.60 -2.00 -12.98
N GLY A 327 0.77 -0.99 -12.83
CA GLY A 327 0.18 -0.66 -11.55
C GLY A 327 -0.98 0.31 -11.65
N VAL A 328 -1.71 0.40 -10.56
CA VAL A 328 -2.80 1.35 -10.34
C VAL A 328 -2.71 1.87 -8.92
N SER A 329 -3.00 3.16 -8.73
CA SER A 329 -3.07 3.79 -7.41
C SER A 329 -4.20 4.80 -7.40
N VAL A 330 -4.83 5.00 -6.25
CA VAL A 330 -5.89 6.00 -6.07
C VAL A 330 -5.40 7.10 -5.15
N ASN A 331 -5.58 8.34 -5.56
CA ASN A 331 -5.29 9.48 -4.70
C ASN A 331 -6.32 9.54 -3.55
N PRO A 332 -5.90 9.41 -2.28
CA PRO A 332 -6.82 9.32 -1.16
C PRO A 332 -7.61 10.62 -0.90
N THR A 333 -7.17 11.74 -1.48
CA THR A 333 -7.80 13.06 -1.26
C THR A 333 -8.97 13.32 -2.21
N ASN A 334 -8.87 12.87 -3.48
CA ASN A 334 -9.86 13.20 -4.51
C ASN A 334 -10.36 12.00 -5.31
N ASN A 335 -9.90 10.79 -4.98
CA ASN A 335 -10.20 9.53 -5.66
C ASN A 335 -9.81 9.48 -7.16
N ASP A 336 -8.91 10.36 -7.63
CA ASP A 336 -8.34 10.22 -8.96
C ASP A 336 -7.52 8.93 -9.07
N VAL A 337 -7.67 8.23 -10.18
CA VAL A 337 -7.01 6.94 -10.45
C VAL A 337 -5.78 7.17 -11.32
N TYR A 338 -4.64 6.74 -10.83
CA TYR A 338 -3.34 6.86 -11.48
C TYR A 338 -2.94 5.50 -12.03
N ILE A 339 -2.85 5.37 -13.35
CA ILE A 339 -2.46 4.14 -14.04
C ILE A 339 -1.02 4.24 -14.48
N LEU A 340 -0.18 3.31 -14.02
CA LEU A 340 1.26 3.31 -14.26
C LEU A 340 1.58 2.40 -15.45
N LEU A 341 2.22 2.97 -16.48
CA LEU A 341 2.47 2.32 -17.76
C LEU A 341 3.97 2.27 -18.05
N GLY A 342 4.54 1.08 -18.12
CA GLY A 342 5.91 0.85 -18.57
C GLY A 342 5.97 0.81 -20.10
N ALA A 343 6.93 1.50 -20.71
CA ALA A 343 7.13 1.45 -22.16
C ALA A 343 8.01 0.27 -22.56
N SER A 344 9.20 0.17 -21.97
CA SER A 344 10.14 -0.94 -22.15
C SER A 344 11.12 -1.01 -20.97
N ALA A 345 12.05 -1.95 -21.00
CA ALA A 345 13.10 -2.07 -19.98
C ALA A 345 14.10 -0.89 -19.95
N THR A 346 14.11 -0.04 -20.95
CA THR A 346 15.09 1.05 -21.10
C THR A 346 14.49 2.41 -21.39
N GLU A 347 13.18 2.47 -21.68
CA GLU A 347 12.48 3.71 -22.03
C GLU A 347 11.66 4.22 -20.85
N ALA A 348 11.51 5.52 -20.79
CA ALA A 348 10.67 6.19 -19.83
C ALA A 348 9.21 5.72 -19.95
N GLY A 349 8.58 5.43 -18.83
CA GLY A 349 7.17 5.12 -18.74
C GLY A 349 6.29 6.37 -18.62
N SER A 350 5.02 6.14 -18.41
CA SER A 350 4.04 7.19 -18.19
C SER A 350 3.07 6.85 -17.07
N VAL A 351 2.38 7.88 -16.59
CA VAL A 351 1.25 7.74 -15.68
C VAL A 351 0.08 8.45 -16.31
N SER A 352 -1.02 7.73 -16.55
CA SER A 352 -2.28 8.29 -17.03
C SER A 352 -3.23 8.49 -15.85
N ILE A 353 -3.74 9.69 -15.68
CA ILE A 353 -4.63 10.07 -14.58
C ILE A 353 -6.06 10.15 -15.10
N TYR A 354 -6.95 9.48 -14.39
CA TYR A 354 -8.39 9.48 -14.62
C TYR A 354 -9.12 9.96 -13.38
N ASN A 355 -10.28 10.58 -13.53
CA ASN A 355 -11.13 10.80 -12.37
C ASN A 355 -11.87 9.50 -11.97
N ALA A 356 -12.60 9.51 -10.87
CA ALA A 356 -13.33 8.35 -10.36
C ALA A 356 -14.38 7.80 -11.36
N GLU A 357 -14.87 8.64 -12.28
CA GLU A 357 -15.82 8.25 -13.32
C GLU A 357 -15.15 7.70 -14.60
N GLY A 358 -13.83 7.48 -14.58
CA GLY A 358 -13.07 6.94 -15.71
C GLY A 358 -12.79 7.94 -16.83
N VAL A 359 -12.94 9.24 -16.58
CA VAL A 359 -12.62 10.27 -17.59
C VAL A 359 -11.15 10.63 -17.51
N HIS A 360 -10.43 10.44 -18.61
CA HIS A 360 -9.02 10.79 -18.73
C HIS A 360 -8.79 12.28 -18.46
N GLN A 361 -7.80 12.59 -17.61
CA GLN A 361 -7.45 13.95 -17.22
C GLN A 361 -6.10 14.38 -17.80
N LYS A 362 -5.07 13.52 -17.69
CA LYS A 362 -3.71 13.89 -17.99
C LYS A 362 -2.80 12.68 -18.12
N ASP A 363 -1.72 12.86 -18.94
CA ASP A 363 -0.58 11.96 -18.96
C ASP A 363 0.68 12.67 -18.44
N LEU A 364 1.49 11.92 -17.68
CA LEU A 364 2.76 12.36 -17.14
C LEU A 364 3.87 11.44 -17.62
N SER A 365 4.99 11.98 -18.13
CA SER A 365 6.18 11.19 -18.47
C SER A 365 7.06 11.02 -17.24
N VAL A 366 7.27 9.78 -16.81
CA VAL A 366 7.99 9.43 -15.57
C VAL A 366 9.25 8.61 -15.86
N GLY A 367 9.86 7.99 -14.85
CA GLY A 367 11.03 7.13 -15.06
C GLY A 367 10.71 5.78 -15.71
N ILE A 368 11.71 4.90 -15.78
CA ILE A 368 11.60 3.57 -16.39
C ILE A 368 10.78 2.66 -15.46
N SER A 369 9.78 1.96 -16.02
CA SER A 369 8.93 1.02 -15.30
C SER A 369 8.33 1.61 -14.01
N PRO A 370 7.40 2.58 -14.10
CA PRO A 370 6.69 3.07 -12.94
C PRO A 370 5.83 1.93 -12.35
N TYR A 371 5.99 1.66 -11.06
CA TYR A 371 5.43 0.47 -10.45
C TYR A 371 4.53 0.76 -9.25
N TRP A 372 4.86 1.79 -8.47
CA TRP A 372 4.14 2.16 -7.26
C TRP A 372 3.99 3.67 -7.13
N THR A 373 2.95 4.13 -6.46
CA THR A 373 2.74 5.55 -6.15
C THR A 373 2.63 5.76 -4.65
N LEU A 374 3.36 6.73 -4.14
CA LEU A 374 3.23 7.23 -2.80
C LEU A 374 2.59 8.62 -2.86
N PHE A 375 1.49 8.82 -2.15
CA PHE A 375 0.87 10.14 -1.97
C PHE A 375 1.32 10.73 -0.63
N LEU A 376 1.79 11.97 -0.63
CA LEU A 376 2.15 12.73 0.57
C LEU A 376 1.36 14.03 0.61
N ASP A 377 0.93 14.40 1.82
CA ASP A 377 0.21 15.63 2.14
C ASP A 377 0.97 16.47 3.17
#